data_5a03fe31f24f655703e7e007765a219a
#
_entry.id   5a03fe31f24f655703e7e007765a219a
#
_cell.length_a   1.000
_cell.length_b   1.000
_cell.length_c   1.000
_cell.angle_alpha   90.00
_cell.angle_beta   90.00
_cell.angle_gamma   90.00
#
_symmetry.space_group_name_H-M   'P 1'
#
loop_
_entity.id
_entity.type
_entity.pdbx_description
1 polymer ?
#
loop_
_entity_poly.entity_id
_entity_poly.type
_entity_poly.pdbx_seq_one_letter_code
_entity_poly.pdbx_strand_id
1 'polypeptide(L)'
;MIQDKCCMIKDEGTGIYEFHENWSKVAEKLGVSRQYVYKCRDEGVLCKGYSLHRKAVNRMYLVKTRDGSMKVCVVRVRQRCFVDMAGGDPVPFRNVEDVRDVTRHCKNEKNIIDELLYV
;
A
#
# COMPACT_ATOMS: atom_id res chain seq x y z
N MET A 1 -8.32 -19.48 -5.60
CA MET A 1 -7.80 -18.31 -6.29
C MET A 1 -6.44 -17.92 -5.73
N ILE A 2 -5.48 -17.74 -6.59
CA ILE A 2 -4.15 -17.34 -6.15
C ILE A 2 -4.22 -15.89 -5.66
N GLN A 3 -3.70 -15.68 -4.47
CA GLN A 3 -3.60 -14.34 -3.93
C GLN A 3 -2.51 -13.57 -4.66
N ASP A 4 -2.87 -12.52 -5.36
CA ASP A 4 -1.89 -11.67 -6.03
C ASP A 4 -1.12 -10.89 -5.00
N LYS A 5 0.20 -10.92 -5.12
CA LYS A 5 1.08 -10.13 -4.27
C LYS A 5 1.53 -8.93 -5.05
N CYS A 6 1.65 -7.83 -4.35
CA CYS A 6 2.19 -6.61 -4.95
C CYS A 6 3.31 -6.07 -4.08
N CYS A 7 4.06 -5.16 -4.64
CA CYS A 7 5.16 -4.50 -3.97
C CYS A 7 4.72 -3.10 -3.62
N MET A 8 4.76 -2.77 -2.34
CA MET A 8 4.49 -1.42 -1.87
C MET A 8 5.81 -0.73 -1.62
N ILE A 9 5.96 0.47 -2.16
CA ILE A 9 7.12 1.30 -1.87
C ILE A 9 6.64 2.64 -1.34
N LYS A 10 7.44 3.25 -0.49
CA LYS A 10 7.14 4.56 0.06
C LYS A 10 8.33 5.48 -0.18
N ASP A 11 8.09 6.61 -0.82
CA ASP A 11 9.10 7.66 -0.96
C ASP A 11 9.25 8.33 0.40
N GLU A 12 10.36 8.10 1.08
CA GLU A 12 10.58 8.65 2.41
C GLU A 12 10.78 10.16 2.39
N GLY A 13 11.14 10.74 1.24
CA GLY A 13 11.26 12.18 1.09
C GLY A 13 9.93 12.90 1.00
N THR A 14 8.95 12.33 0.28
CA THR A 14 7.64 12.95 0.05
C THR A 14 6.53 12.30 0.87
N GLY A 15 6.75 11.10 1.39
CA GLY A 15 5.74 10.33 2.08
C GLY A 15 4.68 9.72 1.16
N ILE A 16 4.96 9.66 -0.14
CA ILE A 16 4.01 9.11 -1.11
C ILE A 16 4.20 7.60 -1.23
N TYR A 17 3.10 6.87 -1.11
CA TYR A 17 3.07 5.42 -1.29
C TYR A 17 2.75 5.07 -2.73
N GLU A 18 3.38 4.00 -3.22
CA GLU A 18 3.05 3.43 -4.53
C GLU A 18 2.98 1.92 -4.41
N PHE A 19 2.14 1.32 -5.25
CA PHE A 19 2.03 -0.13 -5.36
C PHE A 19 2.39 -0.53 -6.78
N HIS A 20 3.15 -1.60 -6.91
CA HIS A 20 3.58 -2.14 -8.21
C HIS A 20 3.30 -3.63 -8.25
N GLU A 21 3.10 -4.17 -9.45
CA GLU A 21 2.73 -5.57 -9.63
C GLU A 21 3.81 -6.54 -9.16
N ASN A 22 5.07 -6.17 -9.37
CA ASN A 22 6.20 -7.00 -8.99
C ASN A 22 7.47 -6.16 -8.83
N TRP A 23 8.53 -6.80 -8.32
CA TRP A 23 9.78 -6.10 -8.07
C TRP A 23 10.50 -5.68 -9.35
N SER A 24 10.24 -6.34 -10.48
CA SER A 24 10.78 -5.90 -11.78
C SER A 24 10.24 -4.53 -12.16
N LYS A 25 8.97 -4.29 -11.92
CA LYS A 25 8.36 -2.97 -12.17
C LYS A 25 8.93 -1.91 -11.23
N VAL A 26 9.19 -2.28 -9.98
CA VAL A 26 9.84 -1.38 -9.02
C VAL A 26 11.25 -1.01 -9.52
N ALA A 27 12.01 -1.99 -10.00
CA ALA A 27 13.35 -1.75 -10.52
C ALA A 27 13.32 -0.80 -11.71
N GLU A 28 12.37 -0.98 -12.64
CA GLU A 28 12.18 -0.07 -13.77
C GLU A 28 11.89 1.35 -13.29
N LYS A 29 10.96 1.47 -12.35
CA LYS A 29 10.57 2.78 -11.80
C LYS A 29 11.75 3.51 -11.18
N LEU A 30 12.59 2.79 -10.45
CA LEU A 30 13.71 3.38 -9.72
C LEU A 30 15.00 3.48 -10.57
N GLY A 31 15.00 2.88 -11.76
CA GLY A 31 16.15 2.93 -12.64
C GLY A 31 17.33 2.11 -12.14
N VAL A 32 17.07 0.98 -11.47
CA VAL A 32 18.09 0.11 -10.89
C VAL A 32 17.85 -1.33 -11.33
N SER A 33 18.84 -2.20 -11.06
CA SER A 33 18.68 -3.62 -11.38
C SER A 33 17.75 -4.30 -10.38
N ARG A 34 17.12 -5.40 -10.82
CA ARG A 34 16.26 -6.19 -9.96
C ARG A 34 17.03 -6.76 -8.77
N GLN A 35 18.27 -7.19 -8.99
CA GLN A 35 19.13 -7.70 -7.92
C GLN A 35 19.37 -6.65 -6.84
N TYR A 36 19.56 -5.40 -7.25
CA TYR A 36 19.77 -4.31 -6.29
C TYR A 36 18.50 -4.08 -5.45
N VAL A 37 17.33 -4.15 -6.07
CA VAL A 37 16.07 -4.04 -5.34
C VAL A 37 15.96 -5.17 -4.30
N TYR A 38 16.25 -6.40 -4.69
CA TYR A 38 16.18 -7.53 -3.77
C TYR A 38 17.16 -7.37 -2.61
N LYS A 39 18.35 -6.88 -2.88
CA LYS A 39 19.35 -6.62 -1.84
C LYS A 39 18.84 -5.60 -0.83
N CYS A 40 18.31 -4.47 -1.30
CA CYS A 40 17.76 -3.44 -0.42
C CYS A 40 16.60 -3.97 0.42
N ARG A 41 15.71 -4.73 -0.20
CA ARG A 41 14.57 -5.31 0.50
C ARG A 41 15.03 -6.27 1.60
N ASP A 42 15.96 -7.17 1.28
CA ASP A 42 16.42 -8.18 2.22
C ASP A 42 17.23 -7.58 3.36
N GLU A 43 17.98 -6.52 3.10
CA GLU A 43 18.76 -5.82 4.11
C GLU A 43 17.95 -4.79 4.89
N GLY A 44 16.73 -4.50 4.46
CA GLY A 44 15.88 -3.51 5.11
C GLY A 44 16.38 -2.08 4.97
N VAL A 45 17.10 -1.79 3.88
CA VAL A 45 17.63 -0.44 3.63
C VAL A 45 16.83 0.25 2.54
N LEU A 46 16.95 1.58 2.46
CA LEU A 46 16.27 2.35 1.44
C LEU A 46 16.86 2.08 0.07
N CYS A 47 16.01 2.02 -0.95
CA CYS A 47 16.40 1.88 -2.34
C CYS A 47 16.06 3.19 -3.04
N LYS A 48 17.07 3.99 -3.38
CA LYS A 48 16.89 5.31 -3.99
C LYS A 48 15.94 6.21 -3.19
N GLY A 49 15.96 6.10 -1.85
CA GLY A 49 15.10 6.89 -0.98
C GLY A 49 13.72 6.28 -0.73
N TYR A 50 13.45 5.10 -1.25
CA TYR A 50 12.19 4.40 -1.05
C TYR A 50 12.35 3.25 -0.08
N SER A 51 11.40 3.10 0.83
CA SER A 51 11.30 1.89 1.65
C SER A 51 10.49 0.84 0.90
N LEU A 52 10.90 -0.42 1.00
CA LEU A 52 10.35 -1.51 0.19
C LEU A 52 9.58 -2.50 1.08
N HIS A 53 8.34 -2.79 0.71
CA HIS A 53 7.48 -3.68 1.48
C HIS A 53 6.72 -4.62 0.54
N ARG A 54 6.61 -5.88 0.94
CA ARG A 54 5.82 -6.86 0.18
C ARG A 54 4.43 -6.92 0.76
N LYS A 55 3.41 -6.67 -0.07
CA LYS A 55 2.02 -6.69 0.34
C LYS A 55 1.19 -7.53 -0.62
N ALA A 56 0.05 -7.99 -0.18
CA ALA A 56 -0.91 -8.68 -1.02
C ALA A 56 -1.99 -7.71 -1.46
N VAL A 57 -2.41 -7.81 -2.73
CA VAL A 57 -3.37 -6.87 -3.31
C VAL A 57 -4.78 -7.01 -2.74
N ASN A 58 -5.13 -8.18 -2.23
CA ASN A 58 -6.46 -8.43 -1.68
C ASN A 58 -6.54 -8.26 -0.17
N ARG A 59 -5.60 -7.55 0.42
CA ARG A 59 -5.62 -7.23 1.84
C ARG A 59 -6.36 -5.93 2.08
N MET A 60 -6.77 -5.74 3.33
CA MET A 60 -7.46 -4.53 3.78
C MET A 60 -6.47 -3.59 4.42
N TYR A 61 -6.57 -2.33 4.09
CA TYR A 61 -5.67 -1.30 4.60
C TYR A 61 -6.44 -0.17 5.24
N LEU A 62 -5.96 0.28 6.39
CA LEU A 62 -6.45 1.53 6.98
C LEU A 62 -5.59 2.64 6.38
N VAL A 63 -6.22 3.50 5.60
CA VAL A 63 -5.56 4.56 4.87
C VAL A 63 -5.89 5.89 5.52
N LYS A 64 -4.85 6.62 5.90
CA LYS A 64 -5.01 8.00 6.36
C LYS A 64 -4.70 8.92 5.20
N THR A 65 -5.65 9.75 4.84
CA THR A 65 -5.47 10.72 3.76
C THR A 65 -4.80 11.98 4.28
N ARG A 66 -4.29 12.80 3.38
CA ARG A 66 -3.59 14.03 3.76
C ARG A 66 -4.52 15.07 4.39
N ASP A 67 -5.82 14.97 4.14
CA ASP A 67 -6.80 15.85 4.77
C ASP A 67 -7.22 15.36 6.17
N GLY A 68 -6.66 14.25 6.64
CA GLY A 68 -6.93 13.72 7.97
C GLY A 68 -8.01 12.66 8.03
N SER A 69 -8.64 12.31 6.90
CA SER A 69 -9.65 11.27 6.87
C SER A 69 -9.03 9.88 7.03
N MET A 70 -9.76 8.97 7.65
CA MET A 70 -9.36 7.58 7.81
C MET A 70 -10.35 6.70 7.07
N LYS A 71 -9.86 5.80 6.23
CA LYS A 71 -10.72 4.91 5.43
C LYS A 71 -10.14 3.51 5.41
N VAL A 72 -11.03 2.51 5.45
CA VAL A 72 -10.62 1.11 5.24
C VAL A 72 -10.77 0.82 3.76
N CYS A 73 -9.67 0.45 3.12
CA CYS A 73 -9.59 0.37 1.67
C CYS A 73 -8.97 -0.94 1.19
N VAL A 74 -9.25 -1.28 -0.07
CA VAL A 74 -8.46 -2.25 -0.81
C VAL A 74 -7.65 -1.48 -1.85
N VAL A 75 -6.52 -2.05 -2.28
CA VAL A 75 -5.66 -1.39 -3.24
C VAL A 75 -6.03 -1.80 -4.67
N ARG A 76 -5.97 -0.84 -5.57
CA ARG A 76 -6.08 -1.06 -7.02
C ARG A 76 -4.79 -0.58 -7.67
N VAL A 77 -3.88 -1.51 -7.88
CA VAL A 77 -2.51 -1.19 -8.30
C VAL A 77 -2.49 -0.47 -9.65
N ARG A 78 -3.27 -0.97 -10.61
CA ARG A 78 -3.28 -0.41 -11.97
C ARG A 78 -3.86 0.99 -12.03
N GLN A 79 -4.85 1.29 -11.19
CA GLN A 79 -5.45 2.61 -11.11
C GLN A 79 -4.70 3.54 -10.18
N ARG A 80 -3.69 3.03 -9.48
CA ARG A 80 -2.87 3.79 -8.52
C ARG A 80 -3.71 4.49 -7.47
N CYS A 81 -4.65 3.73 -6.89
CA CYS A 81 -5.53 4.28 -5.87
C CYS A 81 -5.95 3.21 -4.87
N PHE A 82 -6.49 3.67 -3.76
CA PHE A 82 -7.19 2.83 -2.79
C PHE A 82 -8.68 3.02 -2.98
N VAL A 83 -9.42 1.91 -2.93
CA VAL A 83 -10.88 1.94 -3.04
C VAL A 83 -11.47 1.82 -1.64
N ASP A 84 -12.27 2.82 -1.26
CA ASP A 84 -12.92 2.88 0.04
C ASP A 84 -13.98 1.78 0.13
N MET A 85 -13.86 0.92 1.14
CA MET A 85 -14.81 -0.17 1.36
C MET A 85 -16.20 0.33 1.76
N ALA A 86 -16.29 1.54 2.27
CA ALA A 86 -17.57 2.15 2.62
C ALA A 86 -18.25 2.84 1.43
N GLY A 87 -17.66 2.77 0.24
CA GLY A 87 -18.26 3.31 -0.97
C GLY A 87 -17.95 4.76 -1.26
N GLY A 88 -16.99 5.34 -0.54
CA GLY A 88 -16.56 6.72 -0.81
C GLY A 88 -15.69 6.83 -2.05
N ASP A 89 -15.22 8.03 -2.33
CA ASP A 89 -14.37 8.29 -3.47
C ASP A 89 -13.02 7.56 -3.36
N PRO A 90 -12.46 7.08 -4.48
CA PRO A 90 -11.14 6.47 -4.46
C PRO A 90 -10.08 7.47 -3.97
N VAL A 91 -9.07 6.94 -3.28
CA VAL A 91 -7.98 7.76 -2.75
C VAL A 91 -6.75 7.52 -3.61
N PRO A 92 -6.31 8.49 -4.40
CA PRO A 92 -5.06 8.36 -5.17
C PRO A 92 -3.87 8.16 -4.23
N PHE A 93 -2.86 7.43 -4.68
CA PHE A 93 -1.67 7.17 -3.85
C PHE A 93 -1.03 8.46 -3.34
N ARG A 94 -1.04 9.52 -4.15
CA ARG A 94 -0.43 10.80 -3.77
C ARG A 94 -1.15 11.49 -2.60
N ASN A 95 -2.41 11.11 -2.34
CA ASN A 95 -3.18 11.68 -1.24
C ASN A 95 -3.09 10.88 0.05
N VAL A 96 -2.27 9.84 0.07
CA VAL A 96 -2.10 8.97 1.23
C VAL A 96 -1.01 9.50 2.13
N GLU A 97 -1.32 9.72 3.41
CA GLU A 97 -0.35 10.10 4.40
C GLU A 97 0.23 8.88 5.11
N ASP A 98 -0.62 7.88 5.39
CA ASP A 98 -0.18 6.67 6.08
C ASP A 98 -1.05 5.48 5.65
N VAL A 99 -0.46 4.29 5.66
CA VAL A 99 -1.13 3.04 5.31
C VAL A 99 -0.80 1.99 6.37
N ARG A 100 -1.82 1.36 6.91
CA ARG A 100 -1.65 0.27 7.88
C ARG A 100 -2.45 -0.94 7.43
N ASP A 101 -1.80 -2.11 7.43
CA ASP A 101 -2.46 -3.37 7.09
C ASP A 101 -3.34 -3.79 8.26
N VAL A 102 -4.65 -3.85 8.04
CA VAL A 102 -5.61 -4.22 9.07
C VAL A 102 -6.38 -5.48 8.71
N THR A 103 -5.86 -6.27 7.78
CA THR A 103 -6.52 -7.49 7.30
C THR A 103 -6.94 -8.42 8.44
N ARG A 104 -6.08 -8.57 9.44
CA ARG A 104 -6.39 -9.44 10.59
C ARG A 104 -7.62 -8.99 11.35
N HIS A 105 -7.85 -7.69 11.41
CA HIS A 105 -8.99 -7.11 12.13
C HIS A 105 -10.27 -7.16 11.32
N CYS A 106 -10.16 -7.32 10.01
CA CYS A 106 -11.31 -7.33 9.10
C CYS A 106 -11.73 -8.75 8.69
N LYS A 107 -11.22 -9.76 9.39
CA LYS A 107 -11.43 -11.14 8.99
C LYS A 107 -12.87 -11.58 8.96
N ASN A 108 -13.67 -11.06 9.81
CA ASN A 108 -14.94 -11.65 10.05
C ASN A 108 -16.06 -10.73 9.88
N GLU A 109 -15.95 -9.53 9.54
CA GLU A 109 -17.17 -8.85 9.47
C GLU A 109 -17.14 -7.37 9.31
N LYS A 110 -18.20 -6.90 8.80
CA LYS A 110 -18.61 -5.55 8.70
C LYS A 110 -18.46 -4.77 10.01
N ASN A 111 -18.71 -5.44 11.13
CA ASN A 111 -18.63 -4.80 12.45
C ASN A 111 -17.22 -4.37 12.82
N ILE A 112 -16.23 -5.16 12.43
CA ILE A 112 -14.83 -4.84 12.72
C ILE A 112 -14.38 -3.65 11.88
N ILE A 113 -14.87 -3.58 10.64
CA ILE A 113 -14.59 -2.44 9.77
C ILE A 113 -15.17 -1.17 10.40
N ASP A 114 -16.39 -1.23 10.90
CA ASP A 114 -17.03 -0.11 11.57
C ASP A 114 -16.24 0.33 12.80
N GLU A 115 -15.76 -0.62 13.61
CA GLU A 115 -14.93 -0.33 14.76
C GLU A 115 -13.66 0.43 14.35
N LEU A 116 -13.01 -0.02 13.29
CA LEU A 116 -11.77 0.62 12.83
C LEU A 116 -12.01 2.04 12.31
N LEU A 117 -13.16 2.28 11.73
CA LEU A 117 -13.50 3.61 11.21
C LEU A 117 -13.87 4.60 12.30
N TYR A 118 -14.34 4.13 13.43
CA TYR A 118 -14.83 4.99 14.53
C TYR A 118 -13.92 5.05 15.75
N VAL A 119 -12.78 4.47 15.66
CA VAL A 119 -11.80 4.51 16.76
C VAL A 119 -10.94 5.77 16.73
#